data_439fffdc7d340b2eca0d1b06ca692b63
#
_entry.id   439fffdc7d340b2eca0d1b06ca692b63
#
_cell.length_a   1.000
_cell.length_b   1.000
_cell.length_c   1.000
_cell.angle_alpha   90.00
_cell.angle_beta   90.00
_cell.angle_gamma   90.00
#
_symmetry.space_group_name_H-M   'P 1'
#
loop_
_entity.id
_entity.type
_entity.pdbx_description
1 polymer ?
#
loop_
_entity_poly.entity_id
_entity_poly.type
_entity_poly.pdbx_seq_one_letter_code
_entity_poly.pdbx_strand_id
1 'polypeptide(L)'
;VIYRFWLKRFRSADPKISERGRKNLKRLFLVTKTYFALIFVSMLTILAIAFYGYLQMQHDTVVEAADVGVEETLSDYNLSKIQRANYEERQIASVNVADYASAKSALQQSTNNWGIGKLVIPDQSIDLPILAGLANQNLLTGAATFRQEQQLGRDNYVLLAHNIYEQDVLLHRIKFLKTGDKIYTTDFKDVYVYTVSLNKVVKESEVSFIEKNKPGTQPKLTLLRCEGNIGTIYRRVVQANLQTIEPVQEMNAGELSSIGLKQTTKKSDGKMVKKNPVSAFQSFAMAVAARFVKEPLQTILPMFLFFMLPILFFNLLR
;
A
#
# COMPACT_ATOMS: atom_id res chain seq x y z
N VAL A 1 18.06 13.88 -38.27
CA VAL A 1 18.39 13.26 -39.57
C VAL A 1 17.19 13.25 -40.48
N ILE A 2 16.01 12.82 -40.03
CA ILE A 2 14.75 12.75 -40.80
C ILE A 2 14.29 14.13 -41.28
N TYR A 3 14.39 15.17 -40.43
CA TYR A 3 14.00 16.55 -40.75
C TYR A 3 14.85 17.16 -41.94
N ARG A 4 16.17 16.93 -41.98
CA ARG A 4 17.05 17.39 -43.06
C ARG A 4 16.80 16.64 -44.39
N PHE A 5 16.45 15.36 -44.34
CA PHE A 5 16.12 14.54 -45.48
C PHE A 5 14.83 15.00 -46.18
N TRP A 6 13.80 15.35 -45.37
CA TRP A 6 12.55 15.87 -45.86
C TRP A 6 12.69 17.24 -46.53
N LEU A 7 13.42 18.14 -45.91
CA LEU A 7 13.66 19.48 -46.49
C LEU A 7 14.45 19.42 -47.82
N LYS A 8 15.37 18.46 -47.96
CA LYS A 8 16.13 18.29 -49.20
C LYS A 8 15.26 17.80 -50.36
N ARG A 9 14.31 16.91 -50.10
CA ARG A 9 13.38 16.36 -51.10
C ARG A 9 12.33 17.39 -51.56
N PHE A 10 11.91 18.27 -50.67
CA PHE A 10 11.01 19.39 -51.02
C PHE A 10 11.70 20.52 -51.81
N ARG A 11 13.00 20.64 -51.72
CA ARG A 11 13.74 21.62 -52.53
C ARG A 11 13.92 21.22 -54.01
N SER A 12 13.79 19.94 -54.30
CA SER A 12 13.90 19.39 -55.67
C SER A 12 12.52 19.13 -56.32
N ALA A 13 11.41 19.50 -55.69
CA ALA A 13 10.08 19.27 -56.20
C ALA A 13 9.71 20.27 -57.32
N ASP A 14 9.26 19.71 -58.44
CA ASP A 14 8.76 20.25 -59.67
C ASP A 14 8.15 21.68 -59.54
N PRO A 15 8.53 22.66 -60.38
CA PRO A 15 8.07 24.04 -60.35
C PRO A 15 6.54 24.20 -60.63
N LYS A 16 5.84 23.12 -60.91
CA LYS A 16 4.38 23.12 -61.19
C LYS A 16 3.48 23.05 -59.97
N ILE A 17 3.98 22.91 -58.73
CA ILE A 17 3.14 22.96 -57.56
C ILE A 17 2.75 24.42 -57.32
N SER A 18 1.43 24.71 -57.46
CA SER A 18 0.90 26.04 -57.23
C SER A 18 1.21 26.56 -55.83
N GLU A 19 1.35 27.86 -55.69
CA GLU A 19 1.59 28.52 -54.40
C GLU A 19 0.57 28.11 -53.32
N ARG A 20 -0.64 27.80 -53.74
CA ARG A 20 -1.73 27.26 -52.93
C ARG A 20 -1.45 25.83 -52.40
N GLY A 21 -0.84 25.00 -53.25
CA GLY A 21 -0.42 23.64 -52.85
C GLY A 21 0.69 23.66 -51.78
N ARG A 22 1.64 24.58 -51.93
CA ARG A 22 2.74 24.77 -50.93
C ARG A 22 2.22 25.28 -49.60
N LYS A 23 1.22 26.17 -49.58
CA LYS A 23 0.58 26.64 -48.34
C LYS A 23 -0.23 25.52 -47.64
N ASN A 24 -0.93 24.73 -48.40
CA ASN A 24 -1.69 23.59 -47.84
C ASN A 24 -0.76 22.50 -47.26
N LEU A 25 0.36 22.24 -47.93
CA LEU A 25 1.37 21.27 -47.46
C LEU A 25 2.04 21.73 -46.16
N LYS A 26 2.36 23.03 -46.04
CA LYS A 26 2.88 23.62 -44.79
C LYS A 26 1.88 23.54 -43.63
N ARG A 27 0.60 23.81 -43.93
CA ARG A 27 -0.48 23.67 -42.92
C ARG A 27 -0.64 22.22 -42.47
N LEU A 28 -0.67 21.27 -43.41
CA LEU A 28 -0.75 19.83 -43.10
C LEU A 28 0.43 19.40 -42.21
N PHE A 29 1.65 19.81 -42.56
CA PHE A 29 2.83 19.49 -41.75
C PHE A 29 2.77 20.10 -40.34
N LEU A 30 2.28 21.32 -40.19
CA LEU A 30 2.11 21.98 -38.89
C LEU A 30 1.07 21.24 -38.05
N VAL A 31 -0.09 20.90 -38.61
CA VAL A 31 -1.15 20.12 -37.94
C VAL A 31 -0.64 18.76 -37.49
N THR A 32 0.10 18.07 -38.35
CA THR A 32 0.69 16.77 -38.00
C THR A 32 1.70 16.90 -36.84
N LYS A 33 2.57 17.90 -36.90
CA LYS A 33 3.55 18.17 -35.83
C LYS A 33 2.86 18.48 -34.49
N THR A 34 1.83 19.31 -34.49
CA THR A 34 1.06 19.65 -33.26
C THR A 34 0.32 18.43 -32.73
N TYR A 35 -0.26 17.59 -33.60
CA TYR A 35 -0.92 16.34 -33.20
C TYR A 35 0.06 15.39 -32.49
N PHE A 36 1.26 15.16 -33.07
CA PHE A 36 2.28 14.33 -32.42
C PHE A 36 2.77 14.92 -31.10
N ALA A 37 2.94 16.24 -31.02
CA ALA A 37 3.32 16.88 -29.78
C ALA A 37 2.24 16.68 -28.68
N LEU A 38 0.97 16.81 -29.02
CA LEU A 38 -0.12 16.60 -28.07
C LEU A 38 -0.19 15.14 -27.59
N ILE A 39 -0.05 14.16 -28.50
CA ILE A 39 -0.01 12.74 -28.12
C ILE A 39 1.19 12.47 -27.18
N PHE A 40 2.35 13.00 -27.52
CA PHE A 40 3.55 12.81 -26.70
C PHE A 40 3.38 13.41 -25.29
N VAL A 41 2.84 14.62 -25.19
CA VAL A 41 2.55 15.27 -23.92
C VAL A 41 1.50 14.46 -23.11
N SER A 42 0.44 13.98 -23.76
CA SER A 42 -0.57 13.15 -23.07
C SER A 42 0.02 11.84 -22.54
N MET A 43 0.89 11.19 -23.30
CA MET A 43 1.60 9.98 -22.86
C MET A 43 2.50 10.25 -21.65
N LEU A 44 3.26 11.34 -21.68
CA LEU A 44 4.10 11.75 -20.54
C LEU A 44 3.25 12.05 -19.31
N THR A 45 2.09 12.69 -19.48
CA THR A 45 1.17 12.97 -18.39
C THR A 45 0.63 11.67 -17.75
N ILE A 46 0.23 10.70 -18.55
CA ILE A 46 -0.24 9.40 -18.04
C ILE A 46 0.88 8.67 -17.28
N LEU A 47 2.10 8.66 -17.81
CA LEU A 47 3.26 8.07 -17.14
C LEU A 47 3.59 8.78 -15.82
N ALA A 48 3.50 10.11 -15.78
CA ALA A 48 3.71 10.88 -14.56
C ALA A 48 2.63 10.57 -13.50
N ILE A 49 1.37 10.45 -13.92
CA ILE A 49 0.26 10.05 -13.02
C ILE A 49 0.49 8.62 -12.50
N ALA A 50 0.88 7.68 -13.37
CA ALA A 50 1.19 6.31 -12.97
C ALA A 50 2.36 6.26 -11.98
N PHE A 51 3.43 7.00 -12.24
CA PHE A 51 4.58 7.08 -11.34
C PHE A 51 4.21 7.70 -9.98
N TYR A 52 3.45 8.80 -9.99
CA TYR A 52 2.93 9.39 -8.76
C TYR A 52 2.06 8.41 -7.97
N GLY A 53 1.16 7.70 -8.65
CA GLY A 53 0.33 6.67 -8.01
C GLY A 53 1.15 5.51 -7.43
N TYR A 54 2.21 5.09 -8.13
CA TYR A 54 3.15 4.09 -7.64
C TYR A 54 3.85 4.55 -6.35
N LEU A 55 4.36 5.79 -6.32
CA LEU A 55 4.96 6.36 -5.09
C LEU A 55 3.97 6.40 -3.93
N GLN A 56 2.70 6.77 -4.20
CA GLN A 56 1.66 6.78 -3.16
C GLN A 56 1.35 5.38 -2.62
N MET A 57 1.47 4.34 -3.44
CA MET A 57 1.29 2.95 -3.00
C MET A 57 2.44 2.48 -2.10
N GLN A 58 3.67 2.94 -2.34
CA GLN A 58 4.85 2.58 -1.55
C GLN A 58 4.92 3.29 -0.19
N HIS A 59 4.26 4.43 -0.05
CA HIS A 59 4.15 5.08 1.25
C HIS A 59 3.09 4.35 2.08
N ASP A 60 3.53 3.60 3.08
CA ASP A 60 2.65 3.18 4.16
C ASP A 60 2.07 4.44 4.79
N THR A 61 0.76 4.55 4.76
CA THR A 61 0.09 5.68 5.39
C THR A 61 0.26 5.51 6.88
N VAL A 62 1.16 6.29 7.45
CA VAL A 62 1.21 6.49 8.89
C VAL A 62 -0.21 6.85 9.32
N VAL A 63 -0.84 5.96 10.07
CA VAL A 63 -2.06 6.32 10.80
C VAL A 63 -1.55 7.30 11.84
N GLU A 64 -1.72 8.61 11.58
CA GLU A 64 -1.44 9.58 12.63
C GLU A 64 -2.18 9.13 13.86
N ALA A 65 -1.41 8.92 14.95
CA ALA A 65 -1.94 8.48 16.21
C ALA A 65 -3.20 9.28 16.50
N ALA A 66 -4.29 8.58 16.73
CA ALA A 66 -5.42 9.19 17.39
C ALA A 66 -4.86 9.96 18.59
N ASP A 67 -5.28 11.19 18.77
CA ASP A 67 -5.03 11.93 19.99
C ASP A 67 -5.38 11.01 21.15
N VAL A 68 -4.37 10.48 21.82
CA VAL A 68 -4.57 9.49 22.88
C VAL A 68 -5.08 10.22 24.10
N GLY A 69 -6.37 10.52 24.08
CA GLY A 69 -7.12 10.79 25.27
C GLY A 69 -7.57 9.45 25.85
N VAL A 70 -6.90 9.00 26.89
CA VAL A 70 -7.23 7.77 27.59
C VAL A 70 -8.57 7.93 28.26
N GLU A 71 -9.57 7.24 27.76
CA GLU A 71 -10.85 7.04 28.45
C GLU A 71 -11.31 5.59 28.30
N GLU A 72 -11.99 5.08 29.33
CA GLU A 72 -12.71 3.79 29.35
C GLU A 72 -13.56 3.55 28.09
N THR A 73 -14.08 4.62 27.49
CA THR A 73 -14.87 4.63 26.26
C THR A 73 -14.13 4.05 25.05
N LEU A 74 -12.78 4.15 24.97
CA LEU A 74 -12.01 3.58 23.85
C LEU A 74 -11.95 2.05 23.95
N SER A 75 -11.83 1.51 25.16
CA SER A 75 -11.82 0.06 25.39
C SER A 75 -13.15 -0.57 24.96
N ASP A 76 -14.28 0.01 25.36
CA ASP A 76 -15.61 -0.48 25.02
C ASP A 76 -15.88 -0.37 23.51
N TYR A 77 -15.41 0.72 22.89
CA TYR A 77 -15.53 0.92 21.45
C TYR A 77 -14.69 -0.11 20.67
N ASN A 78 -13.47 -0.38 21.10
CA ASN A 78 -12.63 -1.42 20.50
C ASN A 78 -13.22 -2.81 20.68
N LEU A 79 -13.78 -3.12 21.86
CA LEU A 79 -14.47 -4.38 22.11
C LEU A 79 -15.65 -4.59 21.16
N SER A 80 -16.44 -3.55 20.91
CA SER A 80 -17.55 -3.60 19.95
C SER A 80 -17.11 -3.91 18.52
N LYS A 81 -15.93 -3.41 18.09
CA LYS A 81 -15.32 -3.71 16.79
C LYS A 81 -14.88 -5.17 16.72
N ILE A 82 -14.20 -5.65 17.78
CA ILE A 82 -13.73 -7.03 17.88
C ILE A 82 -14.92 -8.01 17.79
N GLN A 83 -16.01 -7.73 18.49
CA GLN A 83 -17.21 -8.59 18.52
C GLN A 83 -17.92 -8.67 17.16
N ARG A 84 -17.92 -7.59 16.38
CA ARG A 84 -18.59 -7.53 15.07
C ARG A 84 -17.71 -8.00 13.91
N ALA A 85 -16.41 -8.14 14.13
CA ALA A 85 -15.48 -8.50 13.08
C ALA A 85 -15.65 -9.96 12.65
N ASN A 86 -15.27 -10.25 11.40
CA ASN A 86 -15.27 -11.59 10.85
C ASN A 86 -13.88 -12.23 11.00
N TYR A 87 -13.84 -13.45 11.55
CA TYR A 87 -12.62 -14.22 11.77
C TYR A 87 -12.57 -15.53 10.96
N GLU A 88 -13.39 -15.63 9.91
CA GLU A 88 -13.41 -16.83 9.05
C GLU A 88 -12.26 -16.84 8.05
N GLU A 89 -11.31 -17.73 8.23
CA GLU A 89 -10.15 -17.90 7.34
C GLU A 89 -10.52 -18.24 5.89
N ARG A 90 -11.66 -18.93 5.68
CA ARG A 90 -12.14 -19.31 4.34
C ARG A 90 -12.46 -18.12 3.43
N GLN A 91 -12.63 -16.94 4.01
CA GLN A 91 -12.93 -15.71 3.28
C GLN A 91 -11.67 -14.97 2.81
N ILE A 92 -10.48 -15.45 3.20
CA ILE A 92 -9.22 -14.86 2.74
C ILE A 92 -9.02 -15.25 1.27
N ALA A 93 -9.19 -14.29 0.37
CA ALA A 93 -9.04 -14.48 -1.07
C ALA A 93 -7.63 -14.10 -1.54
N SER A 94 -7.23 -14.63 -2.69
CA SER A 94 -6.03 -14.15 -3.39
C SER A 94 -6.22 -12.71 -3.85
N VAL A 95 -5.22 -11.88 -3.66
CA VAL A 95 -5.26 -10.45 -3.95
C VAL A 95 -4.13 -10.03 -4.89
N ASN A 96 -4.32 -8.91 -5.57
CA ASN A 96 -3.34 -8.33 -6.47
C ASN A 96 -3.11 -6.84 -6.15
N VAL A 97 -2.22 -6.19 -6.92
CA VAL A 97 -1.86 -4.78 -6.73
C VAL A 97 -3.05 -3.84 -6.91
N ALA A 98 -4.00 -4.16 -7.80
CA ALA A 98 -5.20 -3.33 -7.99
C ALA A 98 -6.14 -3.41 -6.78
N ASP A 99 -6.27 -4.60 -6.18
CA ASP A 99 -7.05 -4.79 -4.95
C ASP A 99 -6.42 -3.98 -3.80
N TYR A 100 -5.08 -3.99 -3.69
CA TYR A 100 -4.36 -3.18 -2.72
C TYR A 100 -4.58 -1.67 -2.94
N ALA A 101 -4.47 -1.17 -4.17
CA ALA A 101 -4.70 0.25 -4.47
C ALA A 101 -6.13 0.68 -4.11
N SER A 102 -7.12 -0.16 -4.43
CA SER A 102 -8.51 0.06 -4.05
C SER A 102 -8.70 0.08 -2.54
N ALA A 103 -8.15 -0.93 -1.83
CA ALA A 103 -8.23 -1.03 -0.39
C ALA A 103 -7.55 0.16 0.31
N LYS A 104 -6.38 0.59 -0.18
CA LYS A 104 -5.65 1.74 0.36
C LYS A 104 -6.45 3.05 0.24
N SER A 105 -7.23 3.22 -0.82
CA SER A 105 -8.12 4.39 -0.96
C SER A 105 -9.20 4.44 0.14
N ALA A 106 -9.59 3.29 0.68
CA ALA A 106 -10.56 3.14 1.76
C ALA A 106 -9.92 2.96 3.16
N LEU A 107 -8.58 3.16 3.29
CA LEU A 107 -7.85 2.94 4.54
C LEU A 107 -8.46 3.66 5.74
N GLN A 108 -8.82 4.94 5.57
CA GLN A 108 -9.44 5.74 6.64
C GLN A 108 -10.75 5.10 7.13
N GLN A 109 -11.59 4.64 6.21
CA GLN A 109 -12.84 3.97 6.55
C GLN A 109 -12.59 2.63 7.25
N SER A 110 -11.64 1.82 6.77
CA SER A 110 -11.25 0.55 7.39
C SER A 110 -10.73 0.77 8.81
N THR A 111 -9.86 1.77 9.01
CA THR A 111 -9.32 2.10 10.33
C THR A 111 -10.40 2.60 11.28
N ASN A 112 -11.32 3.43 10.83
CA ASN A 112 -12.44 3.90 11.65
C ASN A 112 -13.36 2.74 12.08
N ASN A 113 -13.64 1.82 11.18
CA ASN A 113 -14.57 0.71 11.42
C ASN A 113 -13.95 -0.43 12.24
N TRP A 114 -12.67 -0.73 12.02
CA TRP A 114 -12.02 -1.94 12.51
C TRP A 114 -10.72 -1.70 13.27
N GLY A 115 -10.18 -0.47 13.29
CA GLY A 115 -8.93 -0.14 13.99
C GLY A 115 -9.08 -0.27 15.50
N ILE A 116 -8.21 -1.08 16.11
CA ILE A 116 -8.18 -1.36 17.56
C ILE A 116 -6.81 -1.13 18.19
N GLY A 117 -5.81 -0.79 17.40
CA GLY A 117 -4.45 -0.58 17.86
C GLY A 117 -3.50 -0.24 16.72
N LYS A 118 -2.22 -0.30 17.00
CA LYS A 118 -1.15 0.03 16.08
C LYS A 118 0.03 -0.94 16.23
N LEU A 119 0.67 -1.29 15.11
CA LEU A 119 1.91 -2.07 15.04
C LEU A 119 3.01 -1.18 14.45
N VAL A 120 4.14 -1.06 15.14
CA VAL A 120 5.27 -0.25 14.69
C VAL A 120 6.57 -1.05 14.78
N ILE A 121 7.34 -1.04 13.70
CA ILE A 121 8.70 -1.62 13.63
C ILE A 121 9.60 -0.56 12.98
N PRO A 122 10.19 0.35 13.77
CA PRO A 122 10.91 1.52 13.24
C PRO A 122 12.05 1.12 12.29
N ASP A 123 12.85 0.12 12.66
CA ASP A 123 14.01 -0.35 11.88
C ASP A 123 13.63 -0.91 10.51
N GLN A 124 12.36 -1.28 10.33
CA GLN A 124 11.81 -1.76 9.06
C GLN A 124 10.85 -0.77 8.41
N SER A 125 10.70 0.43 8.96
CA SER A 125 9.75 1.45 8.49
C SER A 125 8.32 0.91 8.35
N ILE A 126 7.92 -0.01 9.24
CA ILE A 126 6.57 -0.55 9.31
C ILE A 126 5.78 0.26 10.35
N ASP A 127 4.67 0.82 9.93
CA ASP A 127 3.72 1.57 10.76
C ASP A 127 2.30 1.29 10.25
N LEU A 128 1.61 0.33 10.88
CA LEU A 128 0.34 -0.20 10.42
C LEU A 128 -0.74 -0.14 11.50
N PRO A 129 -2.00 0.14 11.14
CA PRO A 129 -3.11 -0.05 12.07
C PRO A 129 -3.28 -1.55 12.36
N ILE A 130 -3.61 -1.88 13.62
CA ILE A 130 -4.12 -3.21 13.98
C ILE A 130 -5.64 -3.17 13.77
N LEU A 131 -6.14 -4.07 12.93
CA LEU A 131 -7.55 -4.12 12.52
C LEU A 131 -8.20 -5.41 13.02
N ALA A 132 -9.41 -5.31 13.57
CA ALA A 132 -10.16 -6.46 14.06
C ALA A 132 -10.67 -7.33 12.90
N GLY A 133 -10.34 -8.64 12.92
CA GLY A 133 -10.87 -9.64 12.01
C GLY A 133 -10.14 -9.76 10.66
N LEU A 134 -10.44 -10.86 9.96
CA LEU A 134 -9.73 -11.37 8.79
C LEU A 134 -10.34 -10.95 7.43
N ALA A 135 -11.20 -9.91 7.41
CA ALA A 135 -11.72 -9.42 6.13
C ALA A 135 -10.57 -9.02 5.18
N ASN A 136 -10.68 -9.36 3.89
CA ASN A 136 -9.64 -9.05 2.90
C ASN A 136 -9.26 -7.56 2.91
N GLN A 137 -10.24 -6.68 3.10
CA GLN A 137 -10.00 -5.24 3.22
C GLN A 137 -9.02 -4.91 4.38
N ASN A 138 -9.17 -5.58 5.54
CA ASN A 138 -8.30 -5.39 6.71
C ASN A 138 -6.89 -5.91 6.43
N LEU A 139 -6.78 -7.10 5.84
CA LEU A 139 -5.49 -7.70 5.43
C LEU A 139 -4.73 -6.90 4.38
N LEU A 140 -5.46 -6.07 3.59
CA LEU A 140 -4.89 -5.18 2.57
C LEU A 140 -4.54 -3.79 3.10
N THR A 141 -5.05 -3.39 4.28
CA THR A 141 -4.89 -2.03 4.80
C THR A 141 -4.12 -1.94 6.10
N GLY A 142 -3.87 -3.07 6.78
CA GLY A 142 -3.16 -3.10 8.05
C GLY A 142 -2.75 -4.50 8.47
N ALA A 143 -2.47 -4.66 9.76
CA ALA A 143 -2.22 -5.93 10.42
C ALA A 143 -3.53 -6.41 11.06
N ALA A 144 -4.13 -7.45 10.49
CA ALA A 144 -5.42 -7.99 10.91
C ALA A 144 -5.27 -9.01 12.05
N THR A 145 -6.17 -8.98 13.03
CA THR A 145 -6.17 -9.93 14.14
C THR A 145 -6.73 -11.29 13.71
N PHE A 146 -6.06 -12.37 14.13
CA PHE A 146 -6.40 -13.73 13.74
C PHE A 146 -7.59 -14.29 14.51
N ARG A 147 -7.72 -14.00 15.82
CA ARG A 147 -8.76 -14.54 16.68
C ARG A 147 -9.47 -13.44 17.44
N GLN A 148 -10.76 -13.64 17.71
CA GLN A 148 -11.60 -12.68 18.43
C GLN A 148 -11.15 -12.50 19.89
N GLU A 149 -10.75 -13.60 20.56
CA GLU A 149 -10.43 -13.60 21.98
C GLU A 149 -8.98 -13.20 22.30
N GLN A 150 -8.13 -12.97 21.28
CA GLN A 150 -6.74 -12.60 21.53
C GLN A 150 -6.63 -11.20 22.11
N GLN A 151 -5.67 -11.00 23.02
CA GLN A 151 -5.39 -9.74 23.70
C GLN A 151 -3.90 -9.42 23.65
N LEU A 152 -3.55 -8.15 23.41
CA LEU A 152 -2.18 -7.68 23.49
C LEU A 152 -1.56 -8.00 24.86
N GLY A 153 -0.29 -8.36 24.87
CA GLY A 153 0.43 -8.71 26.09
C GLY A 153 0.04 -10.04 26.72
N ARG A 154 -0.85 -10.81 26.10
CA ARG A 154 -1.27 -12.13 26.61
C ARG A 154 -1.17 -13.19 25.54
N ASP A 155 -0.84 -14.42 25.96
CA ASP A 155 -0.83 -15.61 25.12
C ASP A 155 -0.01 -15.41 23.82
N ASN A 156 -0.48 -15.90 22.69
CA ASN A 156 0.07 -15.70 21.36
C ASN A 156 -0.85 -14.74 20.58
N TYR A 157 -0.45 -13.47 20.52
CA TYR A 157 -1.17 -12.46 19.74
C TYR A 157 -0.75 -12.54 18.27
N VAL A 158 -1.65 -12.95 17.40
CA VAL A 158 -1.35 -13.24 15.99
C VAL A 158 -1.90 -12.13 15.10
N LEU A 159 -1.01 -11.56 14.28
CA LEU A 159 -1.35 -10.54 13.29
C LEU A 159 -0.98 -11.03 11.88
N LEU A 160 -1.90 -10.84 10.95
CA LEU A 160 -1.74 -11.21 9.54
C LEU A 160 -1.87 -9.99 8.64
N ALA A 161 -1.16 -10.03 7.50
CA ALA A 161 -1.41 -9.14 6.37
C ALA A 161 -1.19 -9.88 5.06
N HIS A 162 -1.83 -9.40 3.99
CA HIS A 162 -1.54 -9.90 2.66
C HIS A 162 -0.11 -9.58 2.23
N ASN A 163 0.47 -10.47 1.43
CA ASN A 163 1.69 -10.19 0.69
C ASN A 163 1.30 -9.71 -0.70
N ILE A 164 1.59 -8.45 -1.00
CA ILE A 164 1.40 -7.90 -2.34
C ILE A 164 2.68 -8.17 -3.12
N TYR A 165 2.61 -9.10 -4.06
CA TYR A 165 3.77 -9.57 -4.80
C TYR A 165 4.57 -8.41 -5.42
N GLU A 166 5.89 -8.44 -5.25
CA GLU A 166 6.83 -7.41 -5.70
C GLU A 166 6.62 -6.00 -5.14
N GLN A 167 5.75 -5.82 -4.13
CA GLN A 167 5.54 -4.53 -3.49
C GLN A 167 6.10 -4.54 -2.07
N ASP A 168 6.80 -3.46 -1.69
CA ASP A 168 7.39 -3.27 -0.36
C ASP A 168 6.40 -2.57 0.58
N VAL A 169 5.28 -3.24 0.87
CA VAL A 169 4.17 -2.70 1.66
C VAL A 169 3.71 -3.68 2.73
N LEU A 170 2.90 -3.23 3.67
CA LEU A 170 2.34 -4.01 4.77
C LEU A 170 3.46 -4.71 5.57
N LEU A 171 3.33 -6.03 5.76
CA LEU A 171 4.33 -6.84 6.47
C LEU A 171 5.46 -7.37 5.56
N HIS A 172 5.66 -6.81 4.35
CA HIS A 172 6.69 -7.33 3.44
C HIS A 172 8.08 -7.32 4.07
N ARG A 173 8.45 -6.26 4.79
CA ARG A 173 9.80 -6.05 5.36
C ARG A 173 10.10 -6.86 6.62
N ILE A 174 9.11 -7.56 7.22
CA ILE A 174 9.41 -8.45 8.36
C ILE A 174 10.44 -9.54 8.03
N LYS A 175 10.66 -9.83 6.75
CA LYS A 175 11.70 -10.77 6.29
C LYS A 175 13.12 -10.35 6.68
N PHE A 176 13.35 -9.07 6.93
CA PHE A 176 14.65 -8.53 7.31
C PHE A 176 14.88 -8.49 8.83
N LEU A 177 13.84 -8.75 9.63
CA LEU A 177 13.95 -8.79 11.08
C LEU A 177 14.90 -9.90 11.55
N LYS A 178 15.72 -9.57 12.54
CA LYS A 178 16.69 -10.48 13.18
C LYS A 178 16.28 -10.71 14.63
N THR A 179 16.73 -11.82 15.19
CA THR A 179 16.61 -12.05 16.64
C THR A 179 17.25 -10.90 17.41
N GLY A 180 16.52 -10.34 18.36
CA GLY A 180 16.90 -9.16 19.14
C GLY A 180 16.25 -7.86 18.68
N ASP A 181 15.74 -7.77 17.46
CA ASP A 181 15.06 -6.57 16.98
C ASP A 181 13.77 -6.30 17.77
N LYS A 182 13.40 -5.02 17.86
CA LYS A 182 12.22 -4.57 18.62
C LYS A 182 11.00 -4.41 17.76
N ILE A 183 9.86 -4.85 18.28
CA ILE A 183 8.54 -4.65 17.71
C ILE A 183 7.66 -4.00 18.77
N TYR A 184 6.95 -2.95 18.39
CA TYR A 184 6.04 -2.22 19.26
C TYR A 184 4.59 -2.42 18.80
N THR A 185 3.71 -2.69 19.74
CA THR A 185 2.27 -2.63 19.50
C THR A 185 1.60 -1.78 20.56
N THR A 186 0.48 -1.19 20.26
CA THR A 186 -0.30 -0.42 21.24
C THR A 186 -1.80 -0.58 20.96
N ASP A 187 -2.58 -0.59 22.01
CA ASP A 187 -4.04 -0.43 22.01
C ASP A 187 -4.45 1.02 22.32
N PHE A 188 -3.47 1.94 22.29
CA PHE A 188 -3.53 3.36 22.66
C PHE A 188 -3.63 3.63 24.18
N LYS A 189 -3.78 2.62 25.00
CA LYS A 189 -3.68 2.70 26.46
C LYS A 189 -2.29 2.34 26.94
N ASP A 190 -1.80 1.19 26.45
CA ASP A 190 -0.50 0.65 26.79
C ASP A 190 0.35 0.42 25.53
N VAL A 191 1.66 0.53 25.67
CA VAL A 191 2.64 0.11 24.65
C VAL A 191 3.25 -1.21 25.07
N TYR A 192 3.20 -2.18 24.18
CA TYR A 192 3.74 -3.52 24.38
C TYR A 192 5.02 -3.65 23.55
N VAL A 193 6.14 -3.85 24.21
CA VAL A 193 7.45 -4.00 23.59
C VAL A 193 7.79 -5.47 23.48
N TYR A 194 8.03 -5.94 22.27
CA TYR A 194 8.42 -7.31 21.99
C TYR A 194 9.82 -7.36 21.41
N THR A 195 10.55 -8.46 21.69
CA THR A 195 11.86 -8.74 21.08
C THR A 195 11.75 -9.97 20.20
N VAL A 196 12.18 -9.86 18.94
CA VAL A 196 12.17 -10.95 17.98
C VAL A 196 12.99 -12.13 18.48
N SER A 197 12.37 -13.30 18.50
CA SER A 197 13.00 -14.58 18.89
C SER A 197 13.11 -15.55 17.72
N LEU A 198 12.29 -15.40 16.67
CA LEU A 198 12.27 -16.30 15.52
C LEU A 198 11.86 -15.52 14.26
N ASN A 199 12.55 -15.79 13.15
CA ASN A 199 12.13 -15.37 11.80
C ASN A 199 12.43 -16.50 10.83
N LYS A 200 11.40 -17.13 10.26
CA LYS A 200 11.59 -18.22 9.31
C LYS A 200 10.45 -18.31 8.29
N VAL A 201 10.71 -19.06 7.23
CA VAL A 201 9.71 -19.51 6.26
C VAL A 201 9.25 -20.90 6.63
N VAL A 202 7.96 -21.12 6.64
CA VAL A 202 7.31 -22.39 6.98
C VAL A 202 6.28 -22.76 5.91
N LYS A 203 5.81 -23.99 5.87
CA LYS A 203 4.65 -24.38 5.07
C LYS A 203 3.37 -23.94 5.78
N GLU A 204 2.32 -23.66 5.02
CA GLU A 204 1.01 -23.28 5.58
C GLU A 204 0.38 -24.37 6.47
N SER A 205 0.79 -25.64 6.29
CA SER A 205 0.37 -26.75 7.15
C SER A 205 1.00 -26.73 8.55
N GLU A 206 2.03 -25.89 8.79
CA GLU A 206 2.69 -25.75 10.08
C GLU A 206 1.93 -24.75 10.98
N VAL A 207 0.75 -25.14 11.45
CA VAL A 207 -0.17 -24.27 12.22
C VAL A 207 0.29 -24.00 13.67
N SER A 208 1.29 -24.72 14.19
CA SER A 208 1.77 -24.55 15.57
C SER A 208 2.23 -23.14 15.92
N PHE A 209 2.61 -22.33 14.92
CA PHE A 209 3.05 -20.95 15.14
C PHE A 209 1.90 -20.01 15.46
N ILE A 210 0.68 -20.34 15.07
CA ILE A 210 -0.51 -19.52 15.32
C ILE A 210 -1.36 -20.07 16.47
N GLU A 211 -1.03 -21.21 17.05
CA GLU A 211 -1.72 -21.79 18.20
C GLU A 211 -1.51 -20.93 19.46
N LYS A 212 -2.42 -21.12 20.43
CA LYS A 212 -2.30 -20.55 21.76
C LYS A 212 -1.05 -21.07 22.46
N ASN A 213 -0.48 -20.26 23.33
CA ASN A 213 0.65 -20.68 24.14
C ASN A 213 0.27 -21.80 25.11
N LYS A 214 1.21 -22.64 25.46
CA LYS A 214 1.05 -23.53 26.60
C LYS A 214 0.97 -22.71 27.89
N PRO A 215 0.17 -23.13 28.88
CA PRO A 215 0.11 -22.45 30.17
C PRO A 215 1.50 -22.21 30.76
N GLY A 216 1.74 -21.03 31.33
CA GLY A 216 3.02 -20.67 31.94
C GLY A 216 4.13 -20.23 30.97
N THR A 217 3.86 -20.21 29.66
CA THR A 217 4.82 -19.64 28.69
C THR A 217 4.68 -18.13 28.55
N GLN A 218 5.80 -17.47 28.27
CA GLN A 218 5.87 -16.03 28.05
C GLN A 218 4.95 -15.61 26.92
N PRO A 219 4.17 -14.51 27.05
CA PRO A 219 3.38 -13.95 25.99
C PRO A 219 4.24 -13.60 24.76
N LYS A 220 3.68 -13.81 23.58
CA LYS A 220 4.36 -13.51 22.32
C LYS A 220 3.45 -12.82 21.30
N LEU A 221 4.09 -12.16 20.37
CA LEU A 221 3.50 -11.65 19.14
C LEU A 221 3.94 -12.54 17.98
N THR A 222 3.00 -12.93 17.13
CA THR A 222 3.29 -13.65 15.89
C THR A 222 2.83 -12.80 14.70
N LEU A 223 3.76 -12.45 13.82
CA LEU A 223 3.47 -11.80 12.53
C LEU A 223 3.51 -12.84 11.42
N LEU A 224 2.48 -12.86 10.58
CA LEU A 224 2.32 -13.85 9.52
C LEU A 224 1.93 -13.18 8.19
N ARG A 225 2.57 -13.61 7.10
CA ARG A 225 2.18 -13.30 5.71
C ARG A 225 2.55 -14.42 4.75
N CYS A 226 1.94 -14.43 3.55
CA CYS A 226 2.41 -15.31 2.48
C CYS A 226 3.84 -14.96 2.08
N GLU A 227 4.64 -15.98 1.71
CA GLU A 227 6.00 -15.80 1.21
C GLU A 227 6.10 -16.34 -0.21
N GLY A 228 6.55 -15.51 -1.17
CA GLY A 228 6.65 -15.84 -2.59
C GLY A 228 5.45 -15.37 -3.41
N ASN A 229 5.22 -16.03 -4.54
CA ASN A 229 4.22 -15.64 -5.54
C ASN A 229 2.79 -15.95 -5.09
N ILE A 230 1.82 -15.45 -5.85
CA ILE A 230 0.39 -15.74 -5.64
C ILE A 230 0.17 -17.27 -5.67
N GLY A 231 -0.60 -17.76 -4.69
CA GLY A 231 -0.89 -19.20 -4.55
C GLY A 231 0.22 -20.01 -3.88
N THR A 232 1.22 -19.35 -3.29
CA THR A 232 2.30 -20.02 -2.54
C THR A 232 1.78 -20.77 -1.31
N ILE A 233 2.36 -21.93 -1.04
CA ILE A 233 2.13 -22.70 0.20
C ILE A 233 3.05 -22.26 1.35
N TYR A 234 3.92 -21.27 1.12
CA TYR A 234 4.88 -20.81 2.13
C TYR A 234 4.37 -19.58 2.86
N ARG A 235 4.73 -19.51 4.14
CA ARG A 235 4.40 -18.40 5.04
C ARG A 235 5.67 -17.88 5.69
N ARG A 236 5.85 -16.56 5.72
CA ARG A 236 6.83 -15.90 6.59
C ARG A 236 6.23 -15.77 7.97
N VAL A 237 6.91 -16.33 8.97
CA VAL A 237 6.54 -16.22 10.39
C VAL A 237 7.64 -15.50 11.13
N VAL A 238 7.28 -14.46 11.86
CA VAL A 238 8.13 -13.80 12.86
C VAL A 238 7.45 -13.95 14.21
N GLN A 239 8.17 -14.47 15.20
CA GLN A 239 7.73 -14.50 16.60
C GLN A 239 8.61 -13.60 17.43
N ALA A 240 8.00 -12.85 18.35
CA ALA A 240 8.67 -11.97 19.27
C ALA A 240 8.09 -12.13 20.68
N ASN A 241 8.94 -12.22 21.68
CA ASN A 241 8.56 -12.40 23.08
C ASN A 241 8.32 -11.05 23.75
N LEU A 242 7.26 -10.95 24.54
CA LEU A 242 6.94 -9.74 25.32
C LEU A 242 8.07 -9.41 26.29
N GLN A 243 8.50 -8.16 26.34
CA GLN A 243 9.50 -7.67 27.26
C GLN A 243 8.90 -6.78 28.33
N THR A 244 8.24 -5.70 27.90
CA THR A 244 7.63 -4.70 28.80
C THR A 244 6.25 -4.31 28.33
N ILE A 245 5.44 -3.84 29.26
CA ILE A 245 4.18 -3.16 29.02
C ILE A 245 4.29 -1.81 29.73
N GLU A 246 4.13 -0.73 28.98
CA GLU A 246 4.32 0.63 29.47
C GLU A 246 3.07 1.46 29.19
N PRO A 247 2.43 2.06 30.22
CA PRO A 247 1.31 2.96 29.99
C PRO A 247 1.74 4.15 29.13
N VAL A 248 0.96 4.45 28.08
CA VAL A 248 1.24 5.57 27.17
C VAL A 248 1.41 6.90 27.91
N GLN A 249 0.71 7.06 29.04
CA GLN A 249 0.77 8.26 29.88
C GLN A 249 2.09 8.45 30.61
N GLU A 250 2.85 7.38 30.84
CA GLU A 250 4.12 7.38 31.54
C GLU A 250 5.32 7.54 30.59
N MET A 251 5.10 7.37 29.29
CA MET A 251 6.13 7.51 28.26
C MET A 251 6.44 8.97 27.95
N ASN A 252 7.69 9.27 27.71
CA ASN A 252 8.09 10.61 27.30
C ASN A 252 7.76 10.89 25.81
N ALA A 253 7.70 12.19 25.44
CA ALA A 253 7.32 12.61 24.10
C ALA A 253 8.27 12.09 23.00
N GLY A 254 9.55 11.87 23.30
CA GLY A 254 10.53 11.33 22.36
C GLY A 254 10.27 9.85 22.07
N GLU A 255 10.01 9.06 23.10
CA GLU A 255 9.66 7.64 22.98
C GLU A 255 8.36 7.46 22.19
N LEU A 256 7.31 8.21 22.54
CA LEU A 256 6.06 8.21 21.81
C LEU A 256 6.25 8.57 20.33
N SER A 257 7.03 9.62 20.05
CA SER A 257 7.31 10.04 18.67
C SER A 257 8.04 8.96 17.87
N SER A 258 8.95 8.19 18.50
CA SER A 258 9.71 7.12 17.83
C SER A 258 8.82 5.98 17.34
N ILE A 259 7.66 5.77 17.99
CA ILE A 259 6.64 4.79 17.59
C ILE A 259 5.42 5.45 16.93
N GLY A 260 5.57 6.70 16.47
CA GLY A 260 4.53 7.44 15.77
C GLY A 260 3.28 7.74 16.61
N LEU A 261 3.42 7.85 17.93
CA LEU A 261 2.40 8.32 18.85
C LEU A 261 2.70 9.77 19.27
N LYS A 262 1.65 10.54 19.59
CA LYS A 262 1.77 11.91 20.10
C LYS A 262 1.08 12.01 21.46
N GLN A 263 1.74 12.66 22.41
CA GLN A 263 1.11 12.95 23.68
C GLN A 263 0.13 14.12 23.50
N THR A 264 -1.14 13.91 23.80
CA THR A 264 -2.15 14.98 23.74
C THR A 264 -2.63 15.33 25.13
N THR A 265 -2.55 16.62 25.46
CA THR A 265 -3.01 17.18 26.73
C THR A 265 -4.50 17.54 26.73
N LYS A 266 -5.22 17.32 25.63
CA LYS A 266 -6.66 17.64 25.51
C LYS A 266 -7.50 16.38 25.57
N LYS A 267 -8.58 16.40 26.37
CA LYS A 267 -9.69 15.44 26.29
C LYS A 267 -10.15 15.33 24.85
N SER A 268 -9.96 14.19 24.24
CA SER A 268 -10.41 13.92 22.87
C SER A 268 -11.78 13.26 22.97
N ASP A 269 -12.72 13.72 22.15
CA ASP A 269 -14.09 13.18 22.04
C ASP A 269 -14.13 11.77 21.40
N GLY A 270 -13.13 10.92 21.61
CA GLY A 270 -13.11 9.53 21.13
C GLY A 270 -13.17 9.37 19.59
N LYS A 271 -13.10 10.48 18.84
CA LYS A 271 -13.07 10.46 17.39
C LYS A 271 -11.61 10.43 16.93
N MET A 272 -11.23 9.35 16.28
CA MET A 272 -9.96 9.31 15.54
C MET A 272 -9.81 10.58 14.70
N VAL A 273 -8.64 11.22 14.79
CA VAL A 273 -8.34 12.44 14.03
C VAL A 273 -8.64 12.19 12.56
N LYS A 274 -9.51 13.02 11.99
CA LYS A 274 -9.79 13.02 10.56
C LYS A 274 -8.50 13.37 9.82
N LYS A 275 -7.75 12.37 9.39
CA LYS A 275 -6.79 12.57 8.30
C LYS A 275 -7.60 12.90 7.05
N ASN A 276 -7.15 13.86 6.26
CA ASN A 276 -7.80 14.17 5.00
C ASN A 276 -7.97 12.87 4.20
N PRO A 277 -9.18 12.53 3.76
CA PRO A 277 -9.40 11.32 2.99
C PRO A 277 -8.46 11.33 1.78
N VAL A 278 -7.99 10.16 1.37
CA VAL A 278 -7.21 10.02 0.14
C VAL A 278 -7.96 10.75 -0.97
N SER A 279 -7.31 11.72 -1.60
CA SER A 279 -7.99 12.54 -2.61
C SER A 279 -8.44 11.67 -3.77
N ALA A 280 -9.52 12.06 -4.45
CA ALA A 280 -9.99 11.35 -5.65
C ALA A 280 -8.88 11.22 -6.70
N PHE A 281 -8.01 12.23 -6.81
CA PHE A 281 -6.84 12.19 -7.69
C PHE A 281 -5.81 11.14 -7.25
N GLN A 282 -5.50 11.05 -5.95
CA GLN A 282 -4.58 10.01 -5.44
C GLN A 282 -5.14 8.60 -5.69
N SER A 283 -6.43 8.38 -5.43
CA SER A 283 -7.10 7.10 -5.71
C SER A 283 -7.03 6.75 -7.18
N PHE A 284 -7.31 7.71 -8.05
CA PHE A 284 -7.19 7.54 -9.51
C PHE A 284 -5.77 7.22 -9.93
N ALA A 285 -4.78 7.96 -9.43
CA ALA A 285 -3.36 7.74 -9.75
C ALA A 285 -2.88 6.35 -9.30
N MET A 286 -3.27 5.88 -8.11
CA MET A 286 -2.98 4.53 -7.63
C MET A 286 -3.64 3.46 -8.50
N ALA A 287 -4.89 3.66 -8.93
CA ALA A 287 -5.56 2.73 -9.84
C ALA A 287 -4.88 2.65 -11.20
N VAL A 288 -4.41 3.78 -11.74
CA VAL A 288 -3.61 3.82 -12.99
C VAL A 288 -2.29 3.06 -12.79
N ALA A 289 -1.56 3.33 -11.71
CA ALA A 289 -0.30 2.64 -11.39
C ALA A 289 -0.51 1.12 -11.26
N ALA A 290 -1.54 0.71 -10.53
CA ALA A 290 -1.89 -0.70 -10.34
C ALA A 290 -2.14 -1.42 -11.67
N ARG A 291 -2.79 -0.75 -12.64
CA ARG A 291 -3.02 -1.31 -13.97
C ARG A 291 -1.74 -1.51 -14.77
N PHE A 292 -0.80 -0.55 -14.69
CA PHE A 292 0.52 -0.70 -15.31
C PHE A 292 1.32 -1.87 -14.73
N VAL A 293 1.23 -2.09 -13.42
CA VAL A 293 1.95 -3.20 -12.75
C VAL A 293 1.27 -4.55 -13.06
N LYS A 294 -0.06 -4.60 -13.02
CA LYS A 294 -0.81 -5.86 -13.23
C LYS A 294 -0.74 -6.36 -14.68
N GLU A 295 -0.90 -5.47 -15.65
CA GLU A 295 -1.05 -5.80 -17.07
C GLU A 295 -0.21 -4.86 -17.94
N PRO A 296 1.13 -4.88 -17.84
CA PRO A 296 2.00 -3.91 -18.50
C PRO A 296 1.83 -3.94 -20.02
N LEU A 297 1.77 -5.12 -20.64
CA LEU A 297 1.63 -5.25 -22.09
C LEU A 297 0.26 -4.76 -22.57
N GLN A 298 -0.83 -5.10 -21.86
CA GLN A 298 -2.19 -4.68 -22.23
C GLN A 298 -2.40 -3.17 -22.05
N THR A 299 -1.60 -2.54 -21.18
CA THR A 299 -1.65 -1.10 -20.95
C THR A 299 -0.76 -0.32 -21.91
N ILE A 300 0.47 -0.78 -22.14
CA ILE A 300 1.47 -0.09 -22.98
C ILE A 300 1.19 -0.30 -24.47
N LEU A 301 0.77 -1.51 -24.89
CA LEU A 301 0.59 -1.84 -26.30
C LEU A 301 -0.46 -0.97 -27.00
N PRO A 302 -1.68 -0.74 -26.46
CA PRO A 302 -2.64 0.18 -27.06
C PRO A 302 -2.11 1.61 -27.16
N MET A 303 -1.39 2.08 -26.13
CA MET A 303 -0.76 3.40 -26.15
C MET A 303 0.29 3.51 -27.24
N PHE A 304 1.12 2.49 -27.39
CA PHE A 304 2.13 2.40 -28.45
C PHE A 304 1.50 2.35 -29.84
N LEU A 305 0.48 1.51 -30.05
CA LEU A 305 -0.27 1.43 -31.31
C LEU A 305 -0.93 2.76 -31.67
N PHE A 306 -1.56 3.41 -30.70
CA PHE A 306 -2.17 4.73 -30.90
C PHE A 306 -1.15 5.79 -31.32
N PHE A 307 0.09 5.71 -30.81
CA PHE A 307 1.18 6.57 -31.21
C PHE A 307 1.74 6.21 -32.61
N MET A 308 1.81 4.91 -32.94
CA MET A 308 2.38 4.43 -34.19
C MET A 308 1.43 4.52 -35.37
N LEU A 309 0.11 4.35 -35.16
CA LEU A 309 -0.89 4.37 -36.24
C LEU A 309 -0.82 5.62 -37.12
N PRO A 310 -0.73 6.85 -36.59
CA PRO A 310 -0.59 8.03 -37.43
C PRO A 310 0.70 8.03 -38.25
N ILE A 311 1.82 7.54 -37.67
CA ILE A 311 3.12 7.44 -38.37
C ILE A 311 2.99 6.47 -39.55
N LEU A 312 2.39 5.31 -39.35
CA LEU A 312 2.16 4.32 -40.38
C LEU A 312 1.24 4.86 -41.47
N PHE A 313 0.13 5.50 -41.08
CA PHE A 313 -0.81 6.11 -42.01
C PHE A 313 -0.13 7.16 -42.91
N PHE A 314 0.68 8.08 -42.35
CA PHE A 314 1.39 9.07 -43.13
C PHE A 314 2.51 8.47 -44.00
N ASN A 315 3.11 7.34 -43.63
CA ASN A 315 4.04 6.61 -44.45
C ASN A 315 3.39 5.88 -45.63
N LEU A 316 2.13 5.41 -45.44
CA LEU A 316 1.36 4.71 -46.49
C LEU A 316 0.80 5.66 -47.54
N LEU A 317 0.52 6.92 -47.18
CA LEU A 317 0.05 7.97 -48.11
C LEU A 317 1.19 8.61 -48.90
N ARG A 318 2.41 8.11 -48.79
CA ARG A 318 3.64 8.55 -49.48
C ARG A 318 3.97 7.64 -50.66
#